data_60cbbdebb2c64b48d0d5485570f7c399
#
_entry.id   60cbbdebb2c64b48d0d5485570f7c399
#
_cell.length_a   1.000
_cell.length_b   1.000
_cell.length_c   1.000
_cell.angle_alpha   90.00
_cell.angle_beta   90.00
_cell.angle_gamma   90.00
#
_symmetry.space_group_name_H-M   'P 1'
#
loop_
_entity.id
_entity.type
_entity.pdbx_description
1 polymer ?
#
loop_
_entity_poly.entity_id
_entity_poly.type
_entity_poly.pdbx_seq_one_letter_code
_entity_poly.pdbx_strand_id
1 'polypeptide(L)'
;MTEAAAPRRTIGDLDVFALTVGIVVGAGIFRTPALVAGFAPDATTMIAAWVAGGLLSIAGALCYAEMAAAWPHMGGDYHFLGRAYGERLAFLYAWARLAVIQTGSLALLAFIVGDYLQVIAPLGPAGPAIWAGLAVIGVSAVNWLGIRWGTAAQRWLTLVEVAGLVAIVVAGFMVAPAGAVPAPVTQGGSIGLMMVFVLLAYGGWSEAVYVSAEMKAPPRRIAPIMAGALALVTFLYVLMNLSALHSLGFAGLAASDAVAAEVMRRALGDGGAAAISAAVAVAALTSANATAITGGRTAAALGRRFGALRWLGRWDVARDTPGNALVAQGAVALALVVAGGFARDGFQLAVEYTAPVFWFFLLLVGAALFVLRRRFPDTERPFRVPFYPILPAVFCATTAYLLWSSLAYTGWGALAGVAVLGAGAVLLLFLKPEEERSP
;
A
#
# COMPACT_ATOMS: atom_id res chain seq x y z
N MET A 1 -21.53 -14.61 28.02
CA MET A 1 -21.30 -14.03 26.67
C MET A 1 -21.57 -12.53 26.77
N THR A 2 -20.54 -11.72 26.97
CA THR A 2 -20.65 -10.28 26.71
C THR A 2 -20.68 -10.14 25.19
N GLU A 3 -21.84 -9.75 24.63
CA GLU A 3 -21.94 -9.28 23.25
C GLU A 3 -20.74 -8.37 22.97
N ALA A 4 -19.92 -8.75 21.99
CA ALA A 4 -18.86 -7.85 21.54
C ALA A 4 -19.53 -6.55 21.14
N ALA A 5 -19.34 -5.50 21.93
CA ALA A 5 -20.02 -4.23 21.75
C ALA A 5 -19.80 -3.76 20.31
N ALA A 6 -20.90 -3.51 19.59
CA ALA A 6 -20.85 -3.01 18.25
C ALA A 6 -19.93 -1.77 18.20
N PRO A 7 -19.06 -1.63 17.19
CA PRO A 7 -18.13 -0.51 17.11
C PRO A 7 -18.90 0.81 17.21
N ARG A 8 -18.43 1.71 18.07
CA ARG A 8 -19.06 3.03 18.23
C ARG A 8 -18.90 3.81 16.95
N ARG A 9 -20.00 4.31 16.40
CA ARG A 9 -20.00 5.18 15.23
C ARG A 9 -19.48 6.56 15.62
N THR A 10 -18.19 6.80 15.41
CA THR A 10 -17.50 8.02 15.86
C THR A 10 -16.93 8.84 14.71
N ILE A 11 -16.75 8.25 13.51
CA ILE A 11 -16.00 8.80 12.39
C ILE A 11 -16.96 9.56 11.44
N GLY A 12 -16.68 10.85 11.19
CA GLY A 12 -17.43 11.70 10.27
C GLY A 12 -16.98 11.56 8.81
N ASP A 13 -17.75 12.13 7.87
CA ASP A 13 -17.45 12.07 6.43
C ASP A 13 -16.08 12.67 6.09
N LEU A 14 -15.76 13.84 6.68
CA LEU A 14 -14.47 14.50 6.48
C LEU A 14 -13.30 13.68 7.05
N ASP A 15 -13.52 12.97 8.15
CA ASP A 15 -12.50 12.11 8.75
C ASP A 15 -12.19 10.92 7.82
N VAL A 16 -13.25 10.29 7.25
CA VAL A 16 -13.07 9.18 6.28
C VAL A 16 -12.39 9.67 5.01
N PHE A 17 -12.78 10.86 4.51
CA PHE A 17 -12.15 11.49 3.35
C PHE A 17 -10.65 11.74 3.61
N ALA A 18 -10.33 12.42 4.70
CA ALA A 18 -8.96 12.75 5.09
C ALA A 18 -8.13 11.49 5.34
N LEU A 19 -8.72 10.47 5.99
CA LEU A 19 -8.10 9.17 6.20
C LEU A 19 -7.78 8.49 4.86
N THR A 20 -8.75 8.47 3.92
CA THR A 20 -8.55 7.87 2.59
C THR A 20 -7.44 8.59 1.83
N VAL A 21 -7.46 9.93 1.80
CA VAL A 21 -6.37 10.72 1.17
C VAL A 21 -5.04 10.41 1.84
N GLY A 22 -4.96 10.44 3.18
CA GLY A 22 -3.71 10.21 3.91
C GLY A 22 -3.15 8.79 3.80
N ILE A 23 -4.01 7.77 3.63
CA ILE A 23 -3.54 6.40 3.39
C ILE A 23 -3.00 6.25 1.97
N VAL A 24 -3.66 6.87 0.97
CA VAL A 24 -3.26 6.75 -0.43
C VAL A 24 -2.08 7.67 -0.74
N VAL A 25 -2.05 8.92 -0.22
CA VAL A 25 -0.88 9.82 -0.33
C VAL A 25 0.21 9.33 0.62
N GLY A 26 0.67 8.11 0.41
CA GLY A 26 1.80 7.55 1.14
C GLY A 26 3.13 7.90 0.48
N ALA A 27 4.21 7.46 1.11
CA ALA A 27 5.58 7.71 0.63
C ALA A 27 5.86 7.18 -0.80
N GLY A 28 5.03 6.27 -1.33
CA GLY A 28 5.19 5.67 -2.66
C GLY A 28 5.28 6.69 -3.80
N ILE A 29 4.49 7.79 -3.76
CA ILE A 29 4.49 8.81 -4.81
C ILE A 29 5.84 9.52 -4.98
N PHE A 30 6.68 9.52 -3.96
CA PHE A 30 7.99 10.16 -4.03
C PHE A 30 9.07 9.30 -4.69
N ARG A 31 8.83 7.98 -4.86
CA ARG A 31 9.76 7.03 -5.51
C ARG A 31 9.24 6.49 -6.85
N THR A 32 7.96 6.15 -6.93
CA THR A 32 7.36 5.50 -8.12
C THR A 32 7.41 6.30 -9.43
N PRO A 33 7.37 7.65 -9.45
CA PRO A 33 7.49 8.40 -10.71
C PRO A 33 8.72 8.06 -11.53
N ALA A 34 9.87 7.88 -10.89
CA ALA A 34 11.12 7.49 -11.57
C ALA A 34 11.00 6.10 -12.22
N LEU A 35 10.49 5.12 -11.48
CA LEU A 35 10.27 3.76 -11.98
C LEU A 35 9.26 3.74 -13.13
N VAL A 36 8.14 4.47 -12.98
CA VAL A 36 7.13 4.59 -14.04
C VAL A 36 7.72 5.21 -15.29
N ALA A 37 8.54 6.26 -15.16
CA ALA A 37 9.28 6.86 -16.27
C ALA A 37 10.27 5.88 -16.91
N GLY A 38 10.95 5.05 -16.09
CA GLY A 38 11.89 4.03 -16.58
C GLY A 38 11.24 2.92 -17.43
N PHE A 39 9.96 2.62 -17.18
CA PHE A 39 9.18 1.63 -17.95
C PHE A 39 8.28 2.24 -19.03
N ALA A 40 8.02 3.55 -19.00
CA ALA A 40 7.20 4.22 -19.99
C ALA A 40 7.98 4.46 -21.30
N PRO A 41 7.35 4.33 -22.47
CA PRO A 41 8.00 4.64 -23.74
C PRO A 41 8.24 6.15 -23.92
N ASP A 42 7.39 6.98 -23.33
CA ASP A 42 7.42 8.44 -23.43
C ASP A 42 6.63 9.11 -22.29
N ALA A 43 6.82 10.43 -22.14
CA ALA A 43 6.18 11.22 -21.10
C ALA A 43 4.65 11.25 -21.21
N THR A 44 4.09 11.20 -22.42
CA THR A 44 2.63 11.22 -22.64
C THR A 44 2.01 9.93 -22.14
N THR A 45 2.60 8.79 -22.49
CA THR A 45 2.17 7.47 -22.02
C THR A 45 2.30 7.37 -20.50
N MET A 46 3.38 7.93 -19.92
CA MET A 46 3.56 8.01 -18.48
C MET A 46 2.40 8.75 -17.80
N ILE A 47 2.06 9.96 -18.27
CA ILE A 47 0.97 10.74 -17.66
C ILE A 47 -0.39 10.07 -17.88
N ALA A 48 -0.63 9.50 -19.07
CA ALA A 48 -1.84 8.72 -19.33
C ALA A 48 -1.99 7.52 -18.37
N ALA A 49 -0.89 6.86 -18.02
CA ALA A 49 -0.88 5.77 -17.03
C ALA A 49 -1.28 6.25 -15.63
N TRP A 50 -0.82 7.42 -15.19
CA TRP A 50 -1.22 8.00 -13.90
C TRP A 50 -2.72 8.34 -13.88
N VAL A 51 -3.26 8.92 -14.94
CA VAL A 51 -4.71 9.17 -15.06
C VAL A 51 -5.50 7.86 -15.07
N ALA A 52 -5.08 6.89 -15.88
CA ALA A 52 -5.71 5.58 -15.95
C ALA A 52 -5.68 4.86 -14.60
N GLY A 53 -4.55 4.90 -13.87
CA GLY A 53 -4.41 4.33 -12.54
C GLY A 53 -5.40 4.93 -11.54
N GLY A 54 -5.60 6.25 -11.56
CA GLY A 54 -6.61 6.91 -10.73
C GLY A 54 -8.03 6.46 -11.05
N LEU A 55 -8.39 6.39 -12.34
CA LEU A 55 -9.71 5.94 -12.77
C LEU A 55 -9.97 4.47 -12.40
N LEU A 56 -8.98 3.60 -12.56
CA LEU A 56 -9.06 2.19 -12.17
C LEU A 56 -9.15 2.02 -10.64
N SER A 57 -8.45 2.85 -9.89
CA SER A 57 -8.56 2.87 -8.42
C SER A 57 -9.95 3.32 -7.96
N ILE A 58 -10.53 4.32 -8.62
CA ILE A 58 -11.92 4.73 -8.37
C ILE A 58 -12.89 3.59 -8.69
N ALA A 59 -12.70 2.89 -9.83
CA ALA A 59 -13.53 1.75 -10.19
C ALA A 59 -13.47 0.63 -9.12
N GLY A 60 -12.27 0.30 -8.64
CA GLY A 60 -12.07 -0.65 -7.54
C GLY A 60 -12.72 -0.17 -6.24
N ALA A 61 -12.52 1.08 -5.88
CA ALA A 61 -13.10 1.67 -4.68
C ALA A 61 -14.65 1.63 -4.68
N LEU A 62 -15.27 1.85 -5.83
CA LEU A 62 -16.73 1.72 -5.97
C LEU A 62 -17.20 0.27 -5.79
N CYS A 63 -16.44 -0.73 -6.30
CA CYS A 63 -16.74 -2.14 -6.06
C CYS A 63 -16.67 -2.49 -4.57
N TYR A 64 -15.64 -2.02 -3.89
CA TYR A 64 -15.47 -2.19 -2.45
C TYR A 64 -16.52 -1.46 -1.64
N ALA A 65 -16.91 -0.26 -2.06
CA ALA A 65 -17.92 0.53 -1.38
C ALA A 65 -19.30 -0.16 -1.37
N GLU A 66 -19.67 -0.92 -2.43
CA GLU A 66 -20.90 -1.71 -2.41
C GLU A 66 -20.84 -2.82 -1.36
N MET A 67 -19.72 -3.55 -1.31
CA MET A 67 -19.55 -4.62 -0.32
C MET A 67 -19.50 -4.06 1.11
N ALA A 68 -18.82 -2.95 1.33
CA ALA A 68 -18.73 -2.28 2.62
C ALA A 68 -20.07 -1.69 3.07
N ALA A 69 -20.86 -1.18 2.14
CA ALA A 69 -22.20 -0.66 2.45
C ALA A 69 -23.20 -1.78 2.79
N ALA A 70 -23.08 -2.93 2.13
CA ALA A 70 -23.94 -4.09 2.37
C ALA A 70 -23.53 -4.88 3.63
N TRP A 71 -22.24 -4.95 3.91
CA TRP A 71 -21.67 -5.71 5.04
C TRP A 71 -20.58 -4.91 5.74
N PRO A 72 -20.94 -3.84 6.50
CA PRO A 72 -19.96 -3.07 7.24
C PRO A 72 -19.25 -3.94 8.28
N HIS A 73 -17.94 -4.10 8.17
CA HIS A 73 -17.16 -4.96 9.06
C HIS A 73 -15.69 -4.52 9.13
N MET A 74 -15.10 -4.52 10.32
CA MET A 74 -13.70 -4.16 10.56
C MET A 74 -12.69 -5.13 9.94
N GLY A 75 -13.14 -6.30 9.46
CA GLY A 75 -12.30 -7.30 8.81
C GLY A 75 -12.02 -7.05 7.33
N GLY A 76 -12.66 -6.05 6.71
CA GLY A 76 -12.42 -5.68 5.30
C GLY A 76 -12.35 -6.88 4.34
N ASP A 77 -11.27 -6.99 3.60
CA ASP A 77 -11.04 -8.03 2.61
C ASP A 77 -11.16 -9.45 3.17
N TYR A 78 -10.64 -9.68 4.40
CA TYR A 78 -10.77 -10.97 5.07
C TYR A 78 -12.24 -11.39 5.21
N HIS A 79 -13.09 -10.44 5.61
CA HIS A 79 -14.53 -10.69 5.77
C HIS A 79 -15.21 -10.95 4.43
N PHE A 80 -14.91 -10.17 3.38
CA PHE A 80 -15.50 -10.35 2.05
C PHE A 80 -15.08 -11.68 1.42
N LEU A 81 -13.80 -12.05 1.50
CA LEU A 81 -13.29 -13.32 1.01
C LEU A 81 -13.90 -14.50 1.77
N GLY A 82 -14.03 -14.41 3.09
CA GLY A 82 -14.66 -15.44 3.91
C GLY A 82 -16.12 -15.66 3.55
N ARG A 83 -16.89 -14.58 3.35
CA ARG A 83 -18.29 -14.67 2.91
C ARG A 83 -18.46 -15.22 1.49
N ALA A 84 -17.58 -14.81 0.57
CA ALA A 84 -17.67 -15.20 -0.83
C ALA A 84 -17.18 -16.64 -1.07
N TYR A 85 -16.05 -17.01 -0.46
CA TYR A 85 -15.34 -18.24 -0.82
C TYR A 85 -15.10 -19.21 0.36
N GLY A 86 -15.42 -18.77 1.56
CA GLY A 86 -15.25 -19.57 2.78
C GLY A 86 -13.93 -19.36 3.50
N GLU A 87 -13.82 -19.99 4.68
CA GLU A 87 -12.76 -19.72 5.64
C GLU A 87 -11.35 -20.12 5.18
N ARG A 88 -11.23 -21.13 4.31
CA ARG A 88 -9.92 -21.56 3.80
C ARG A 88 -9.24 -20.47 2.98
N LEU A 89 -10.01 -19.76 2.14
CA LEU A 89 -9.45 -18.65 1.36
C LEU A 89 -9.18 -17.43 2.22
N ALA A 90 -10.05 -17.17 3.21
CA ALA A 90 -9.81 -16.11 4.19
C ALA A 90 -8.51 -16.36 4.99
N PHE A 91 -8.26 -17.60 5.42
CA PHE A 91 -6.97 -17.96 6.04
C PHE A 91 -5.79 -17.66 5.11
N LEU A 92 -5.88 -18.11 3.84
CA LEU A 92 -4.79 -17.90 2.88
C LEU A 92 -4.50 -16.40 2.66
N TYR A 93 -5.54 -15.57 2.65
CA TYR A 93 -5.39 -14.12 2.63
C TYR A 93 -4.70 -13.59 3.89
N ALA A 94 -5.12 -14.04 5.07
CA ALA A 94 -4.49 -13.60 6.33
C ALA A 94 -3.01 -14.04 6.41
N TRP A 95 -2.69 -15.24 5.93
CA TRP A 95 -1.31 -15.72 5.78
C TRP A 95 -0.51 -14.86 4.79
N ALA A 96 -1.08 -14.59 3.61
CA ALA A 96 -0.45 -13.75 2.59
C ALA A 96 -0.20 -12.33 3.12
N ARG A 97 -1.16 -11.79 3.86
CA ARG A 97 -1.03 -10.48 4.50
C ARG A 97 0.11 -10.46 5.50
N LEU A 98 0.23 -11.50 6.35
CA LEU A 98 1.32 -11.63 7.31
C LEU A 98 2.68 -11.82 6.65
N ALA A 99 2.78 -12.80 5.74
CA ALA A 99 4.08 -13.29 5.29
C ALA A 99 4.62 -12.56 4.06
N VAL A 100 3.75 -11.94 3.24
CA VAL A 100 4.12 -11.33 1.97
C VAL A 100 3.74 -9.85 1.91
N ILE A 101 2.45 -9.52 2.06
CA ILE A 101 1.95 -8.17 1.75
C ILE A 101 2.48 -7.15 2.76
N GLN A 102 2.30 -7.37 4.06
CA GLN A 102 2.71 -6.41 5.08
C GLN A 102 4.24 -6.36 5.27
N THR A 103 4.90 -7.51 5.18
CA THR A 103 6.36 -7.58 5.29
C THR A 103 7.04 -6.93 4.10
N GLY A 104 6.54 -7.17 2.89
CA GLY A 104 7.03 -6.52 1.68
C GLY A 104 6.75 -5.01 1.68
N SER A 105 5.55 -4.58 2.11
CA SER A 105 5.23 -3.16 2.28
C SER A 105 6.12 -2.47 3.31
N LEU A 106 6.45 -3.14 4.41
CA LEU A 106 7.39 -2.62 5.40
C LEU A 106 8.79 -2.44 4.82
N ALA A 107 9.30 -3.43 4.06
CA ALA A 107 10.59 -3.34 3.39
C ALA A 107 10.62 -2.24 2.32
N LEU A 108 9.55 -2.13 1.51
CA LEU A 108 9.38 -1.11 0.49
C LEU A 108 9.44 0.31 1.09
N LEU A 109 8.67 0.56 2.15
CA LEU A 109 8.66 1.84 2.86
C LEU A 109 10.02 2.14 3.50
N ALA A 110 10.69 1.11 4.02
CA ALA A 110 12.03 1.25 4.58
C ALA A 110 13.06 1.65 3.52
N PHE A 111 12.98 1.14 2.29
CA PHE A 111 13.85 1.59 1.19
C PHE A 111 13.58 3.04 0.80
N ILE A 112 12.32 3.52 0.84
CA ILE A 112 12.05 4.96 0.66
C ILE A 112 12.74 5.78 1.76
N VAL A 113 12.67 5.35 3.02
CA VAL A 113 13.43 5.99 4.10
C VAL A 113 14.92 6.00 3.78
N GLY A 114 15.44 4.87 3.28
CA GLY A 114 16.85 4.71 2.91
C GLY A 114 17.29 5.67 1.82
N ASP A 115 16.56 5.73 0.73
CA ASP A 115 16.87 6.59 -0.43
C ASP A 115 16.89 8.07 -0.02
N TYR A 116 15.92 8.51 0.77
CA TYR A 116 15.83 9.91 1.21
C TYR A 116 16.82 10.26 2.33
N LEU A 117 17.11 9.36 3.27
CA LEU A 117 18.16 9.60 4.27
C LEU A 117 19.56 9.58 3.65
N GLN A 118 19.77 8.83 2.58
CA GLN A 118 21.03 8.85 1.83
C GLN A 118 21.33 10.23 1.24
N VAL A 119 20.31 11.04 0.91
CA VAL A 119 20.50 12.44 0.46
C VAL A 119 21.05 13.32 1.57
N ILE A 120 20.63 13.09 2.83
CA ILE A 120 21.00 13.93 3.98
C ILE A 120 22.32 13.44 4.60
N ALA A 121 22.46 12.14 4.74
CA ALA A 121 23.58 11.49 5.41
C ALA A 121 24.05 10.26 4.62
N PRO A 122 24.89 10.47 3.61
CA PRO A 122 25.35 9.39 2.74
C PRO A 122 26.25 8.39 3.47
N LEU A 123 25.93 7.09 3.38
CA LEU A 123 26.68 5.97 3.95
C LEU A 123 27.35 5.11 2.86
N GLY A 124 27.68 5.71 1.71
CA GLY A 124 28.25 5.00 0.58
C GLY A 124 27.21 4.19 -0.23
N PRO A 125 27.64 3.27 -1.09
CA PRO A 125 26.76 2.54 -2.01
C PRO A 125 25.71 1.66 -1.31
N ALA A 126 26.01 1.12 -0.13
CA ALA A 126 25.08 0.34 0.68
C ALA A 126 24.17 1.19 1.59
N GLY A 127 24.33 2.52 1.55
CA GLY A 127 23.63 3.47 2.43
C GLY A 127 22.11 3.29 2.45
N PRO A 128 21.42 3.22 1.29
CA PRO A 128 19.98 3.01 1.27
C PRO A 128 19.55 1.74 2.02
N ALA A 129 20.22 0.63 1.84
CA ALA A 129 19.92 -0.63 2.53
C ALA A 129 20.23 -0.57 4.04
N ILE A 130 21.30 0.12 4.43
CA ILE A 130 21.66 0.32 5.85
C ILE A 130 20.57 1.15 6.54
N TRP A 131 20.17 2.29 5.96
CA TRP A 131 19.09 3.13 6.49
C TRP A 131 17.76 2.40 6.53
N ALA A 132 17.44 1.61 5.48
CA ALA A 132 16.25 0.77 5.44
C ALA A 132 16.24 -0.28 6.58
N GLY A 133 17.37 -0.94 6.81
CA GLY A 133 17.53 -1.90 7.92
C GLY A 133 17.32 -1.24 9.27
N LEU A 134 17.91 -0.07 9.50
CA LEU A 134 17.72 0.71 10.73
C LEU A 134 16.26 1.14 10.90
N ALA A 135 15.57 1.51 9.82
CA ALA A 135 14.15 1.86 9.84
C ALA A 135 13.28 0.67 10.26
N VAL A 136 13.50 -0.53 9.67
CA VAL A 136 12.75 -1.74 10.04
C VAL A 136 12.98 -2.09 11.52
N ILE A 137 14.24 -2.06 11.98
CA ILE A 137 14.58 -2.34 13.37
C ILE A 137 13.92 -1.32 14.30
N GLY A 138 14.03 -0.03 13.99
CA GLY A 138 13.47 1.06 14.79
C GLY A 138 11.95 0.97 14.91
N VAL A 139 11.24 0.81 13.78
CA VAL A 139 9.78 0.66 13.76
C VAL A 139 9.34 -0.60 14.52
N SER A 140 10.03 -1.73 14.32
CA SER A 140 9.72 -2.98 15.03
C SER A 140 9.94 -2.84 16.53
N ALA A 141 11.03 -2.20 16.96
CA ALA A 141 11.35 -1.96 18.36
C ALA A 141 10.33 -1.04 19.05
N VAL A 142 9.97 0.09 18.40
CA VAL A 142 8.97 1.04 18.93
C VAL A 142 7.62 0.35 19.18
N ASN A 143 7.18 -0.48 18.23
CA ASN A 143 5.92 -1.22 18.35
C ASN A 143 6.03 -2.37 19.39
N TRP A 144 7.15 -3.05 19.45
CA TRP A 144 7.39 -4.10 20.46
C TRP A 144 7.41 -3.53 21.89
N LEU A 145 7.92 -2.31 22.08
CA LEU A 145 7.91 -1.59 23.34
C LEU A 145 6.51 -1.05 23.72
N GLY A 146 5.53 -1.09 22.80
CA GLY A 146 4.17 -0.60 23.03
C GLY A 146 4.06 0.94 22.98
N ILE A 147 5.04 1.61 22.37
CA ILE A 147 4.99 3.08 22.22
C ILE A 147 3.95 3.41 21.14
N ARG A 148 2.88 4.10 21.54
CA ARG A 148 1.80 4.49 20.64
C ARG A 148 1.94 5.95 20.24
N TRP A 149 1.95 6.19 18.95
CA TRP A 149 1.83 7.55 18.44
C TRP A 149 0.37 7.97 18.56
N GLY A 150 0.13 9.13 19.15
CA GLY A 150 -1.23 9.63 19.31
C GLY A 150 -1.88 9.95 17.95
N THR A 151 -3.22 9.91 17.90
CA THR A 151 -3.99 10.26 16.69
C THR A 151 -3.72 11.68 16.19
N ALA A 152 -3.36 12.59 17.08
CA ALA A 152 -2.95 13.95 16.73
C ALA A 152 -1.64 13.96 15.92
N ALA A 153 -0.65 13.14 16.29
CA ALA A 153 0.61 13.03 15.56
C ALA A 153 0.37 12.51 14.13
N GLN A 154 -0.49 11.50 13.99
CA GLN A 154 -0.85 10.96 12.66
C GLN A 154 -1.50 12.02 11.76
N ARG A 155 -2.41 12.85 12.28
CA ARG A 155 -3.03 13.94 11.50
C ARG A 155 -2.00 14.99 11.05
N TRP A 156 -1.09 15.39 11.93
CA TRP A 156 -0.03 16.33 11.58
C TRP A 156 0.91 15.78 10.53
N LEU A 157 1.25 14.49 10.61
CA LEU A 157 2.11 13.84 9.62
C LEU A 157 1.44 13.77 8.24
N THR A 158 0.16 13.42 8.18
CA THR A 158 -0.61 13.46 6.91
C THR A 158 -0.65 14.89 6.31
N LEU A 159 -0.80 15.92 7.16
CA LEU A 159 -0.73 17.31 6.68
C LEU A 159 0.66 17.65 6.11
N VAL A 160 1.72 17.19 6.76
CA VAL A 160 3.10 17.39 6.28
C VAL A 160 3.33 16.66 4.94
N GLU A 161 2.80 15.45 4.78
CA GLU A 161 2.87 14.69 3.52
C GLU A 161 2.20 15.43 2.36
N VAL A 162 0.97 15.86 2.56
CA VAL A 162 0.21 16.60 1.52
C VAL A 162 0.85 17.96 1.25
N ALA A 163 1.27 18.69 2.29
CA ALA A 163 1.97 19.97 2.13
C ALA A 163 3.31 19.80 1.39
N GLY A 164 4.06 18.76 1.72
CA GLY A 164 5.30 18.40 1.01
C GLY A 164 5.06 18.11 -0.46
N LEU A 165 4.02 17.34 -0.78
CA LEU A 165 3.64 17.06 -2.16
C LEU A 165 3.28 18.34 -2.94
N VAL A 166 2.47 19.22 -2.33
CA VAL A 166 2.12 20.53 -2.93
C VAL A 166 3.35 21.42 -3.08
N ALA A 167 4.25 21.45 -2.10
CA ALA A 167 5.48 22.21 -2.18
C ALA A 167 6.37 21.76 -3.34
N ILE A 168 6.50 20.45 -3.57
CA ILE A 168 7.26 19.89 -4.70
C ILE A 168 6.61 20.29 -6.03
N VAL A 169 5.27 20.21 -6.12
CA VAL A 169 4.53 20.63 -7.33
C VAL A 169 4.81 22.08 -7.66
N VAL A 170 4.68 22.98 -6.68
CA VAL A 170 4.93 24.40 -6.86
C VAL A 170 6.40 24.66 -7.21
N ALA A 171 7.33 24.08 -6.45
CA ALA A 171 8.77 24.25 -6.67
C ALA A 171 9.20 23.80 -8.07
N GLY A 172 8.70 22.65 -8.52
CA GLY A 172 9.07 22.10 -9.82
C GLY A 172 8.57 22.94 -11.02
N PHE A 173 7.43 23.62 -10.89
CA PHE A 173 6.97 24.58 -11.92
C PHE A 173 7.63 25.96 -11.83
N MET A 174 8.23 26.30 -10.71
CA MET A 174 8.95 27.59 -10.55
C MET A 174 10.35 27.57 -11.17
N VAL A 175 10.93 26.41 -11.39
CA VAL A 175 12.26 26.31 -12.05
C VAL A 175 12.14 26.32 -13.58
N ALA A 176 13.21 26.70 -14.24
CA ALA A 176 13.27 26.63 -15.71
C ALA A 176 13.10 25.16 -16.19
N PRO A 177 12.38 24.93 -17.29
CA PRO A 177 12.21 23.60 -17.84
C PRO A 177 13.56 22.92 -18.08
N ALA A 178 13.62 21.62 -17.86
CA ALA A 178 14.79 20.85 -18.24
C ALA A 178 14.96 20.89 -19.76
N GLY A 179 16.18 21.11 -20.24
CA GLY A 179 16.49 21.02 -21.67
C GLY A 179 16.12 19.63 -22.21
N ALA A 180 15.81 19.57 -23.51
CA ALA A 180 15.54 18.30 -24.18
C ALA A 180 16.83 17.44 -24.17
N VAL A 181 16.91 16.49 -23.25
CA VAL A 181 17.92 15.44 -23.27
C VAL A 181 17.28 14.24 -23.99
N PRO A 182 17.98 13.62 -24.98
CA PRO A 182 17.47 12.40 -25.59
C PRO A 182 17.10 11.38 -24.52
N ALA A 183 15.88 10.82 -24.62
CA ALA A 183 15.45 9.79 -23.69
C ALA A 183 16.45 8.62 -23.72
N PRO A 184 16.91 8.10 -22.58
CA PRO A 184 17.67 6.86 -22.55
C PRO A 184 16.81 5.79 -23.23
N VAL A 185 17.47 4.89 -23.97
CA VAL A 185 16.80 3.74 -24.57
C VAL A 185 16.16 2.98 -23.40
N THR A 186 14.83 3.05 -23.32
CA THR A 186 14.05 2.41 -22.26
C THR A 186 14.40 0.92 -22.25
N GLN A 187 14.64 0.34 -21.08
CA GLN A 187 14.81 -1.12 -20.93
C GLN A 187 13.46 -1.76 -21.31
N GLY A 188 13.22 -2.01 -22.61
CA GLY A 188 12.05 -2.65 -23.19
C GLY A 188 10.74 -2.30 -22.46
N GLY A 189 10.12 -1.16 -22.84
CA GLY A 189 8.97 -0.61 -22.12
C GLY A 189 7.86 -1.64 -21.85
N SER A 190 7.64 -1.98 -20.59
CA SER A 190 6.56 -2.86 -20.16
C SER A 190 5.42 -2.03 -19.58
N ILE A 191 4.36 -1.85 -20.37
CA ILE A 191 3.12 -1.18 -19.91
C ILE A 191 2.58 -1.88 -18.64
N GLY A 192 2.74 -3.20 -18.55
CA GLY A 192 2.28 -3.97 -17.40
C GLY A 192 3.03 -3.59 -16.12
N LEU A 193 4.38 -3.56 -16.15
CA LEU A 193 5.18 -3.13 -15.01
C LEU A 193 4.96 -1.66 -14.66
N MET A 194 4.91 -0.79 -15.65
CA MET A 194 4.55 0.61 -15.46
C MET A 194 3.24 0.74 -14.67
N MET A 195 2.19 0.01 -15.07
CA MET A 195 0.90 0.04 -14.39
C MET A 195 0.93 -0.61 -13.01
N VAL A 196 1.77 -1.63 -12.78
CA VAL A 196 2.00 -2.21 -11.44
C VAL A 196 2.49 -1.13 -10.47
N PHE A 197 3.51 -0.35 -10.86
CA PHE A 197 4.04 0.73 -10.02
C PHE A 197 3.05 1.89 -9.85
N VAL A 198 2.33 2.27 -10.91
CA VAL A 198 1.28 3.29 -10.82
C VAL A 198 0.21 2.89 -9.82
N LEU A 199 -0.39 1.71 -9.97
CA LEU A 199 -1.48 1.27 -9.09
C LEU A 199 -0.99 0.89 -7.68
N LEU A 200 0.28 0.56 -7.51
CA LEU A 200 0.89 0.43 -6.20
C LEU A 200 0.94 1.79 -5.49
N ALA A 201 1.29 2.87 -6.20
CA ALA A 201 1.30 4.23 -5.64
C ALA A 201 -0.12 4.71 -5.26
N TYR A 202 -1.14 4.28 -5.99
CA TYR A 202 -2.53 4.49 -5.60
C TYR A 202 -3.01 3.53 -4.51
N GLY A 203 -2.21 2.57 -4.07
CA GLY A 203 -2.60 1.57 -3.08
C GLY A 203 -3.08 2.16 -1.75
N GLY A 204 -3.72 1.32 -0.93
CA GLY A 204 -4.19 1.73 0.41
C GLY A 204 -5.65 2.18 0.48
N TRP A 205 -6.30 2.60 -0.61
CA TRP A 205 -7.71 3.01 -0.57
C TRP A 205 -8.65 1.90 -0.07
N SER A 206 -8.31 0.63 -0.27
CA SER A 206 -9.07 -0.50 0.27
C SER A 206 -9.09 -0.53 1.80
N GLU A 207 -8.08 0.01 2.44
CA GLU A 207 -8.02 0.11 3.91
C GLU A 207 -9.11 1.06 4.47
N ALA A 208 -9.59 2.04 3.69
CA ALA A 208 -10.69 2.91 4.09
C ALA A 208 -12.00 2.13 4.34
N VAL A 209 -12.16 0.95 3.74
CA VAL A 209 -13.32 0.09 3.94
C VAL A 209 -13.40 -0.47 5.36
N TYR A 210 -12.26 -0.63 6.04
CA TYR A 210 -12.19 -1.16 7.41
C TYR A 210 -12.84 -0.23 8.43
N VAL A 211 -12.91 1.07 8.14
CA VAL A 211 -13.59 2.04 9.01
C VAL A 211 -15.10 2.20 8.71
N SER A 212 -15.63 1.47 7.71
CA SER A 212 -17.02 1.54 7.31
C SER A 212 -18.01 1.26 8.46
N ALA A 213 -17.64 0.34 9.36
CA ALA A 213 -18.44 -0.01 10.53
C ALA A 213 -18.50 1.10 11.61
N GLU A 214 -17.55 2.05 11.58
CA GLU A 214 -17.42 3.14 12.55
C GLU A 214 -17.95 4.47 12.04
N MET A 215 -18.45 4.53 10.79
CA MET A 215 -18.98 5.73 10.18
C MET A 215 -20.30 6.17 10.85
N LYS A 216 -20.40 7.46 11.18
CA LYS A 216 -21.66 8.09 11.63
C LYS A 216 -22.69 8.20 10.51
N ALA A 217 -22.23 8.46 9.29
CA ALA A 217 -23.06 8.63 8.12
C ALA A 217 -23.69 7.31 7.63
N PRO A 218 -24.79 7.37 6.87
CA PRO A 218 -25.35 6.19 6.23
C PRO A 218 -24.33 5.47 5.33
N PRO A 219 -24.34 4.12 5.28
CA PRO A 219 -23.34 3.34 4.51
C PRO A 219 -23.19 3.75 3.04
N ARG A 220 -24.27 4.29 2.43
CA ARG A 220 -24.23 4.82 1.04
C ARG A 220 -23.24 5.96 0.81
N ARG A 221 -22.82 6.66 1.88
CA ARG A 221 -21.91 7.81 1.80
C ARG A 221 -20.45 7.40 1.56
N ILE A 222 -20.08 6.14 1.83
CA ILE A 222 -18.69 5.67 1.65
C ILE A 222 -18.23 5.79 0.19
N ALA A 223 -19.09 5.48 -0.77
CA ALA A 223 -18.76 5.51 -2.19
C ALA A 223 -18.35 6.90 -2.71
N PRO A 224 -19.14 7.97 -2.54
CA PRO A 224 -18.76 9.31 -2.98
C PRO A 224 -17.55 9.86 -2.19
N ILE A 225 -17.37 9.48 -0.93
CA ILE A 225 -16.23 9.89 -0.13
C ILE A 225 -14.94 9.27 -0.71
N MET A 226 -14.91 7.96 -0.96
CA MET A 226 -13.75 7.28 -1.52
C MET A 226 -13.45 7.76 -2.95
N ALA A 227 -14.48 7.91 -3.80
CA ALA A 227 -14.28 8.40 -5.16
C ALA A 227 -13.74 9.83 -5.19
N GLY A 228 -14.26 10.72 -4.34
CA GLY A 228 -13.79 12.10 -4.22
C GLY A 228 -12.35 12.18 -3.71
N ALA A 229 -12.00 11.37 -2.70
CA ALA A 229 -10.62 11.29 -2.19
C ALA A 229 -9.65 10.83 -3.27
N LEU A 230 -9.99 9.76 -4.02
CA LEU A 230 -9.17 9.26 -5.10
C LEU A 230 -9.08 10.22 -6.29
N ALA A 231 -10.13 10.97 -6.60
CA ALA A 231 -10.08 12.01 -7.62
C ALA A 231 -9.11 13.13 -7.22
N LEU A 232 -9.13 13.58 -5.96
CA LEU A 232 -8.15 14.55 -5.45
C LEU A 232 -6.72 13.99 -5.51
N VAL A 233 -6.50 12.74 -5.09
CA VAL A 233 -5.19 12.11 -5.14
C VAL A 233 -4.71 11.98 -6.58
N THR A 234 -5.58 11.59 -7.53
CA THR A 234 -5.26 11.52 -8.95
C THR A 234 -4.80 12.87 -9.47
N PHE A 235 -5.52 13.93 -9.15
CA PHE A 235 -5.16 15.28 -9.53
C PHE A 235 -3.77 15.68 -8.98
N LEU A 236 -3.51 15.43 -7.70
CA LEU A 236 -2.21 15.72 -7.07
C LEU A 236 -1.08 14.89 -7.69
N TYR A 237 -1.31 13.62 -7.97
CA TYR A 237 -0.30 12.74 -8.56
C TYR A 237 0.04 13.12 -10.00
N VAL A 238 -0.96 13.48 -10.80
CA VAL A 238 -0.73 14.00 -12.15
C VAL A 238 0.05 15.30 -12.10
N LEU A 239 -0.30 16.23 -11.21
CA LEU A 239 0.45 17.49 -11.03
C LEU A 239 1.90 17.24 -10.58
N MET A 240 2.12 16.32 -9.64
CA MET A 240 3.46 15.95 -9.18
C MET A 240 4.31 15.41 -10.35
N ASN A 241 3.76 14.52 -11.15
CA ASN A 241 4.47 13.96 -12.30
C ASN A 241 4.73 15.00 -13.39
N LEU A 242 3.78 15.89 -13.69
CA LEU A 242 3.98 17.01 -14.62
C LEU A 242 5.06 17.97 -14.13
N SER A 243 5.06 18.29 -12.84
CA SER A 243 6.07 19.14 -12.21
C SER A 243 7.46 18.50 -12.27
N ALA A 244 7.56 17.21 -11.98
CA ALA A 244 8.81 16.47 -12.07
C ALA A 244 9.33 16.37 -13.52
N LEU A 245 8.45 16.11 -14.49
CA LEU A 245 8.79 16.14 -15.91
C LEU A 245 9.26 17.52 -16.38
N HIS A 246 8.59 18.58 -15.94
CA HIS A 246 8.96 19.94 -16.25
C HIS A 246 10.36 20.28 -15.71
N SER A 247 10.61 19.94 -14.46
CA SER A 247 11.87 20.30 -13.78
C SER A 247 13.05 19.39 -14.15
N LEU A 248 12.87 18.08 -14.25
CA LEU A 248 13.95 17.11 -14.46
C LEU A 248 14.08 16.62 -15.91
N GLY A 249 13.01 16.79 -16.71
CA GLY A 249 12.88 16.13 -18.00
C GLY A 249 12.62 14.63 -17.85
N PHE A 250 12.22 13.97 -18.94
CA PHE A 250 11.87 12.54 -18.88
C PHE A 250 13.05 11.64 -18.52
N ALA A 251 14.23 11.90 -19.11
CA ALA A 251 15.46 11.14 -18.82
C ALA A 251 15.97 11.36 -17.40
N GLY A 252 15.97 12.60 -16.91
CA GLY A 252 16.38 12.92 -15.55
C GLY A 252 15.42 12.32 -14.51
N LEU A 253 14.12 12.34 -14.79
CA LEU A 253 13.14 11.70 -13.92
C LEU A 253 13.35 10.19 -13.83
N ALA A 254 13.55 9.50 -14.97
CA ALA A 254 13.77 8.06 -15.01
C ALA A 254 15.07 7.61 -14.31
N ALA A 255 16.08 8.49 -14.23
CA ALA A 255 17.36 8.21 -13.58
C ALA A 255 17.40 8.59 -12.09
N SER A 256 16.33 9.16 -11.54
CA SER A 256 16.31 9.70 -10.18
C SER A 256 16.02 8.63 -9.12
N ASP A 257 16.82 8.59 -8.07
CA ASP A 257 16.55 7.75 -6.88
C ASP A 257 15.71 8.47 -5.82
N ALA A 258 15.69 9.81 -5.85
CA ALA A 258 14.96 10.64 -4.89
C ALA A 258 14.33 11.86 -5.61
N VAL A 259 13.27 11.61 -6.38
CA VAL A 259 12.63 12.59 -7.27
C VAL A 259 12.30 13.91 -6.55
N ALA A 260 11.68 13.84 -5.38
CA ALA A 260 11.32 15.03 -4.61
C ALA A 260 12.56 15.86 -4.20
N ALA A 261 13.64 15.19 -3.79
CA ALA A 261 14.88 15.87 -3.41
C ALA A 261 15.54 16.57 -4.60
N GLU A 262 15.52 15.96 -5.78
CA GLU A 262 16.11 16.55 -6.97
C GLU A 262 15.33 17.74 -7.50
N VAL A 263 13.98 17.66 -7.49
CA VAL A 263 13.11 18.80 -7.83
C VAL A 263 13.39 19.98 -6.87
N MET A 264 13.43 19.70 -5.57
CA MET A 264 13.66 20.73 -4.56
C MET A 264 15.10 21.28 -4.59
N ARG A 265 16.08 20.45 -4.95
CA ARG A 265 17.47 20.90 -5.16
C ARG A 265 17.57 21.91 -6.29
N ARG A 266 16.85 21.69 -7.38
CA ARG A 266 16.80 22.65 -8.50
C ARG A 266 16.13 23.96 -8.12
N ALA A 267 15.11 23.92 -7.24
CA ALA A 267 14.36 25.10 -6.84
C ALA A 267 15.01 25.88 -5.71
N LEU A 268 15.51 25.20 -4.68
CA LEU A 268 15.93 25.77 -3.41
C LEU A 268 17.34 25.34 -2.97
N GLY A 269 18.09 24.68 -3.86
CA GLY A 269 19.43 24.18 -3.55
C GLY A 269 19.44 22.98 -2.58
N ASP A 270 20.61 22.67 -2.02
CA ASP A 270 20.79 21.49 -1.15
C ASP A 270 19.99 21.59 0.16
N GLY A 271 19.73 22.79 0.67
CA GLY A 271 18.88 23.00 1.83
C GLY A 271 17.43 22.56 1.58
N GLY A 272 16.89 22.86 0.39
CA GLY A 272 15.56 22.42 -0.04
C GLY A 272 15.50 20.90 -0.21
N ALA A 273 16.53 20.30 -0.81
CA ALA A 273 16.65 18.86 -0.97
C ALA A 273 16.70 18.14 0.40
N ALA A 274 17.49 18.63 1.34
CA ALA A 274 17.59 18.05 2.67
C ALA A 274 16.26 18.16 3.45
N ALA A 275 15.62 19.33 3.39
CA ALA A 275 14.34 19.56 4.09
C ALA A 275 13.23 18.61 3.60
N ILE A 276 13.06 18.48 2.27
CA ILE A 276 12.04 17.59 1.73
C ILE A 276 12.41 16.12 1.97
N SER A 277 13.68 15.76 1.91
CA SER A 277 14.14 14.41 2.20
C SER A 277 13.83 14.00 3.63
N ALA A 278 14.04 14.89 4.60
CA ALA A 278 13.64 14.65 5.99
C ALA A 278 12.11 14.45 6.11
N ALA A 279 11.31 15.30 5.45
CA ALA A 279 9.86 15.19 5.47
C ALA A 279 9.37 13.86 4.86
N VAL A 280 9.92 13.45 3.71
CA VAL A 280 9.57 12.17 3.06
C VAL A 280 10.00 10.97 3.91
N ALA A 281 11.21 11.01 4.50
CA ALA A 281 11.67 9.95 5.40
C ALA A 281 10.75 9.79 6.63
N VAL A 282 10.30 10.90 7.24
CA VAL A 282 9.34 10.88 8.35
C VAL A 282 8.00 10.32 7.90
N ALA A 283 7.49 10.74 6.73
CA ALA A 283 6.26 10.22 6.14
C ALA A 283 6.33 8.71 5.91
N ALA A 284 7.43 8.23 5.31
CA ALA A 284 7.64 6.80 5.08
C ALA A 284 7.76 6.00 6.39
N LEU A 285 8.43 6.53 7.42
CA LEU A 285 8.50 5.91 8.75
C LEU A 285 7.12 5.82 9.40
N THR A 286 6.26 6.84 9.21
CA THR A 286 4.89 6.84 9.74
C THR A 286 4.05 5.78 9.07
N SER A 287 4.11 5.67 7.74
CA SER A 287 3.43 4.64 6.96
C SER A 287 3.94 3.23 7.33
N ALA A 288 5.27 3.07 7.51
CA ALA A 288 5.88 1.83 7.96
C ALA A 288 5.41 1.43 9.37
N ASN A 289 5.26 2.40 10.28
CA ASN A 289 4.73 2.18 11.62
C ASN A 289 3.26 1.70 11.59
N ALA A 290 2.41 2.34 10.79
CA ALA A 290 1.03 1.91 10.60
C ALA A 290 0.94 0.50 10.01
N THR A 291 1.78 0.19 9.02
CA THR A 291 1.91 -1.15 8.41
C THR A 291 2.35 -2.20 9.44
N ALA A 292 3.32 -1.88 10.31
CA ALA A 292 3.78 -2.78 11.35
C ALA A 292 2.67 -3.08 12.37
N ILE A 293 1.91 -2.07 12.81
CA ILE A 293 0.78 -2.24 13.75
C ILE A 293 -0.30 -3.13 13.15
N THR A 294 -0.75 -2.83 11.94
CA THR A 294 -1.84 -3.57 11.28
C THR A 294 -1.43 -5.00 10.95
N GLY A 295 -0.21 -5.19 10.45
CA GLY A 295 0.35 -6.51 10.18
C GLY A 295 0.52 -7.36 11.43
N GLY A 296 1.08 -6.81 12.51
CA GLY A 296 1.24 -7.49 13.79
C GLY A 296 -0.10 -7.94 14.39
N ARG A 297 -1.15 -7.10 14.32
CA ARG A 297 -2.50 -7.44 14.78
C ARG A 297 -3.15 -8.55 13.95
N THR A 298 -3.01 -8.47 12.62
CA THR A 298 -3.52 -9.52 11.71
C THR A 298 -2.83 -10.86 11.98
N ALA A 299 -1.51 -10.84 12.17
CA ALA A 299 -0.73 -12.04 12.52
C ALA A 299 -1.13 -12.64 13.88
N ALA A 300 -1.37 -11.80 14.88
CA ALA A 300 -1.84 -12.25 16.18
C ALA A 300 -3.25 -12.85 16.10
N ALA A 301 -4.15 -12.25 15.32
CA ALA A 301 -5.50 -12.81 15.10
C ALA A 301 -5.43 -14.19 14.43
N LEU A 302 -4.57 -14.35 13.41
CA LEU A 302 -4.31 -15.64 12.78
C LEU A 302 -3.78 -16.68 13.78
N GLY A 303 -2.82 -16.27 14.61
CA GLY A 303 -2.23 -17.15 15.63
C GLY A 303 -3.20 -17.59 16.74
N ARG A 304 -4.22 -16.79 17.05
CA ARG A 304 -5.28 -17.17 18.01
C ARG A 304 -6.25 -18.20 17.44
N ARG A 305 -6.47 -18.19 16.11
CA ARG A 305 -7.43 -19.07 15.44
C ARG A 305 -6.85 -20.44 15.08
N PHE A 306 -5.52 -20.54 14.91
CA PHE A 306 -4.85 -21.76 14.46
C PHE A 306 -3.76 -22.17 15.44
N GLY A 307 -3.94 -23.34 16.10
CA GLY A 307 -3.09 -23.81 17.18
C GLY A 307 -1.61 -23.93 16.84
N ALA A 308 -1.26 -24.33 15.63
CA ALA A 308 0.14 -24.39 15.18
C ALA A 308 0.83 -23.02 15.11
N LEU A 309 0.06 -21.94 14.96
CA LEU A 309 0.53 -20.55 14.91
C LEU A 309 0.31 -19.82 16.25
N ARG A 310 -0.08 -20.52 17.30
CA ARG A 310 -0.44 -19.95 18.61
C ARG A 310 0.63 -19.05 19.19
N TRP A 311 1.91 -19.28 18.88
CA TRP A 311 3.01 -18.44 19.33
C TRP A 311 2.92 -17.00 18.80
N LEU A 312 2.36 -16.78 17.57
CA LEU A 312 2.06 -15.45 17.02
C LEU A 312 0.91 -14.77 17.77
N GLY A 313 -0.05 -15.55 18.26
CA GLY A 313 -1.24 -15.05 18.98
C GLY A 313 -0.98 -14.56 20.40
N ARG A 314 0.25 -14.73 20.94
CA ARG A 314 0.61 -14.27 22.28
C ARG A 314 0.58 -12.76 22.36
N TRP A 315 -0.22 -12.25 23.29
CA TRP A 315 -0.37 -10.83 23.56
C TRP A 315 0.36 -10.46 24.84
N ASP A 316 1.26 -9.49 24.77
CA ASP A 316 1.89 -8.93 25.96
C ASP A 316 0.92 -7.89 26.57
N VAL A 317 0.33 -8.25 27.72
CA VAL A 317 -0.67 -7.41 28.37
C VAL A 317 -0.05 -6.13 28.94
N ALA A 318 1.20 -6.18 29.40
CA ALA A 318 1.88 -5.03 29.99
C ALA A 318 2.21 -3.95 28.93
N ARG A 319 2.55 -4.39 27.73
CA ARG A 319 2.89 -3.50 26.60
C ARG A 319 1.71 -3.27 25.65
N ASP A 320 0.63 -4.03 25.81
CA ASP A 320 -0.55 -4.04 24.95
C ASP A 320 -0.18 -4.27 23.46
N THR A 321 0.71 -5.24 23.20
CA THR A 321 1.24 -5.54 21.86
C THR A 321 1.35 -7.04 21.58
N PRO A 322 1.23 -7.48 20.32
CA PRO A 322 1.53 -8.84 19.87
C PRO A 322 3.02 -9.00 19.59
N GLY A 323 3.87 -9.00 20.63
CA GLY A 323 5.32 -8.92 20.50
C GLY A 323 5.92 -9.96 19.54
N ASN A 324 5.49 -11.24 19.63
CA ASN A 324 6.00 -12.29 18.75
C ASN A 324 5.65 -12.08 17.28
N ALA A 325 4.44 -11.60 17.00
CA ALA A 325 4.01 -11.30 15.65
C ALA A 325 4.82 -10.13 15.04
N LEU A 326 5.08 -9.09 15.84
CA LEU A 326 5.91 -7.94 15.43
C LEU A 326 7.36 -8.36 15.12
N VAL A 327 7.94 -9.22 15.96
CA VAL A 327 9.30 -9.75 15.73
C VAL A 327 9.34 -10.60 14.46
N ALA A 328 8.37 -11.49 14.24
CA ALA A 328 8.29 -12.30 13.05
C ALA A 328 8.17 -11.45 11.78
N GLN A 329 7.29 -10.45 11.78
CA GLN A 329 7.11 -9.52 10.68
C GLN A 329 8.38 -8.71 10.42
N GLY A 330 9.00 -8.17 11.47
CA GLY A 330 10.25 -7.41 11.36
C GLY A 330 11.40 -8.25 10.82
N ALA A 331 11.51 -9.52 11.24
CA ALA A 331 12.55 -10.43 10.75
C ALA A 331 12.41 -10.72 9.25
N VAL A 332 11.18 -10.98 8.76
CA VAL A 332 10.93 -11.17 7.32
C VAL A 332 11.21 -9.89 6.54
N ALA A 333 10.75 -8.74 7.02
CA ALA A 333 11.02 -7.45 6.37
C ALA A 333 12.53 -7.14 6.32
N LEU A 334 13.26 -7.42 7.41
CA LEU A 334 14.71 -7.25 7.45
C LEU A 334 15.43 -8.19 6.48
N ALA A 335 14.98 -9.44 6.36
CA ALA A 335 15.52 -10.38 5.37
C ALA A 335 15.31 -9.86 3.93
N LEU A 336 14.15 -9.27 3.64
CA LEU A 336 13.89 -8.62 2.34
C LEU A 336 14.78 -7.39 2.12
N VAL A 337 15.04 -6.58 3.16
CA VAL A 337 15.96 -5.44 3.07
C VAL A 337 17.40 -5.91 2.81
N VAL A 338 17.84 -6.97 3.49
CA VAL A 338 19.18 -7.56 3.25
C VAL A 338 19.25 -8.07 1.81
N ALA A 339 18.27 -8.83 1.33
CA ALA A 339 18.22 -9.29 -0.05
C ALA A 339 18.22 -8.14 -1.06
N GLY A 340 17.46 -7.08 -0.76
CA GLY A 340 17.40 -5.85 -1.57
C GLY A 340 18.71 -5.08 -1.62
N GLY A 341 19.53 -5.16 -0.55
CA GLY A 341 20.88 -4.58 -0.52
C GLY A 341 21.86 -5.20 -1.51
N PHE A 342 21.60 -6.43 -1.97
CA PHE A 342 22.37 -7.10 -3.03
C PHE A 342 21.69 -6.96 -4.41
N ALA A 343 20.51 -6.42 -4.50
CA ALA A 343 19.81 -6.16 -5.74
C ALA A 343 20.23 -4.81 -6.35
N ARG A 344 19.90 -4.60 -7.63
CA ARG A 344 20.13 -3.30 -8.28
C ARG A 344 19.24 -2.19 -7.68
N ASP A 345 18.02 -2.54 -7.28
CA ASP A 345 17.05 -1.66 -6.64
C ASP A 345 16.27 -2.45 -5.59
N GLY A 346 16.49 -2.14 -4.31
CA GLY A 346 15.85 -2.84 -3.19
C GLY A 346 14.36 -2.55 -3.08
N PHE A 347 13.91 -1.34 -3.44
CA PHE A 347 12.49 -1.00 -3.50
C PHE A 347 11.78 -1.85 -4.57
N GLN A 348 12.37 -1.94 -5.77
CA GLN A 348 11.81 -2.76 -6.85
C GLN A 348 11.71 -4.24 -6.43
N LEU A 349 12.74 -4.80 -5.79
CA LEU A 349 12.71 -6.17 -5.27
C LEU A 349 11.56 -6.40 -4.28
N ALA A 350 11.33 -5.45 -3.37
CA ALA A 350 10.22 -5.54 -2.42
C ALA A 350 8.85 -5.50 -3.12
N VAL A 351 8.71 -4.71 -4.19
CA VAL A 351 7.51 -4.70 -5.05
C VAL A 351 7.35 -6.03 -5.77
N GLU A 352 8.40 -6.55 -6.37
CA GLU A 352 8.39 -7.84 -7.08
C GLU A 352 7.95 -8.98 -6.16
N TYR A 353 8.42 -8.99 -4.92
CA TYR A 353 8.01 -9.96 -3.90
C TYR A 353 6.51 -9.88 -3.56
N THR A 354 5.98 -8.68 -3.51
CA THR A 354 4.64 -8.40 -2.97
C THR A 354 3.55 -8.42 -4.05
N ALA A 355 3.86 -7.86 -5.23
CA ALA A 355 2.86 -7.55 -6.26
C ALA A 355 2.05 -8.76 -6.74
N PRO A 356 2.60 -9.93 -7.07
CA PRO A 356 1.80 -11.06 -7.54
C PRO A 356 0.75 -11.52 -6.53
N VAL A 357 1.14 -11.57 -5.26
CA VAL A 357 0.24 -11.99 -4.17
C VAL A 357 -0.82 -10.92 -3.90
N PHE A 358 -0.43 -9.65 -3.94
CA PHE A 358 -1.36 -8.53 -3.78
C PHE A 358 -2.42 -8.51 -4.88
N TRP A 359 -2.01 -8.58 -6.17
CA TRP A 359 -2.93 -8.56 -7.30
C TRP A 359 -3.84 -9.79 -7.33
N PHE A 360 -3.33 -10.95 -6.93
CA PHE A 360 -4.14 -12.15 -6.81
C PHE A 360 -5.32 -11.97 -5.84
N PHE A 361 -5.06 -11.47 -4.64
CA PHE A 361 -6.14 -11.25 -3.67
C PHE A 361 -7.04 -10.09 -4.04
N LEU A 362 -6.50 -9.02 -4.64
CA LEU A 362 -7.32 -7.90 -5.12
C LEU A 362 -8.28 -8.34 -6.23
N LEU A 363 -7.83 -9.23 -7.13
CA LEU A 363 -8.69 -9.87 -8.12
C LEU A 363 -9.79 -10.70 -7.47
N LEU A 364 -9.46 -11.51 -6.47
CA LEU A 364 -10.45 -12.33 -5.76
C LEU A 364 -11.49 -11.47 -5.02
N VAL A 365 -11.08 -10.36 -4.41
CA VAL A 365 -12.03 -9.44 -3.76
C VAL A 365 -12.90 -8.74 -4.79
N GLY A 366 -12.34 -8.30 -5.93
CA GLY A 366 -13.15 -7.78 -7.04
C GLY A 366 -14.19 -8.80 -7.55
N ALA A 367 -13.77 -10.04 -7.74
CA ALA A 367 -14.64 -11.14 -8.15
C ALA A 367 -15.67 -11.52 -7.07
N ALA A 368 -15.35 -11.31 -5.78
CA ALA A 368 -16.28 -11.57 -4.68
C ALA A 368 -17.59 -10.78 -4.82
N LEU A 369 -17.55 -9.58 -5.40
CA LEU A 369 -18.76 -8.80 -5.65
C LEU A 369 -19.79 -9.58 -6.51
N PHE A 370 -19.33 -10.26 -7.57
CA PHE A 370 -20.21 -11.09 -8.41
C PHE A 370 -20.74 -12.30 -7.64
N VAL A 371 -19.89 -12.97 -6.88
CA VAL A 371 -20.25 -14.13 -6.06
C VAL A 371 -21.27 -13.74 -5.00
N LEU A 372 -21.03 -12.64 -4.28
CA LEU A 372 -21.90 -12.17 -3.21
C LEU A 372 -23.25 -11.67 -3.73
N ARG A 373 -23.29 -11.06 -4.92
CA ARG A 373 -24.56 -10.69 -5.55
C ARG A 373 -25.41 -11.92 -5.91
N ARG A 374 -24.79 -13.01 -6.38
CA ARG A 374 -25.47 -14.26 -6.71
C ARG A 374 -25.87 -15.06 -5.47
N ARG A 375 -24.99 -15.10 -4.46
CA ARG A 375 -25.19 -15.89 -3.25
C ARG A 375 -26.18 -15.26 -2.28
N PHE A 376 -26.26 -13.93 -2.26
CA PHE A 376 -27.11 -13.17 -1.36
C PHE A 376 -27.93 -12.12 -2.15
N PRO A 377 -28.88 -12.56 -3.01
CA PRO A 377 -29.62 -11.66 -3.89
C PRO A 377 -30.52 -10.68 -3.10
N ASP A 378 -31.09 -11.12 -1.98
CA ASP A 378 -32.05 -10.37 -1.17
C ASP A 378 -31.39 -9.41 -0.17
N THR A 379 -30.05 -9.39 -0.08
CA THR A 379 -29.36 -8.47 0.82
C THR A 379 -29.57 -7.03 0.39
N GLU A 380 -29.98 -6.19 1.32
CA GLU A 380 -30.07 -4.74 1.10
C GLU A 380 -28.69 -4.17 0.75
N ARG A 381 -28.61 -3.44 -0.36
CA ARG A 381 -27.40 -2.75 -0.82
C ARG A 381 -27.67 -1.24 -0.85
N PRO A 382 -27.30 -0.52 0.23
CA PRO A 382 -27.50 0.92 0.32
C PRO A 382 -26.78 1.72 -0.78
N PHE A 383 -25.72 1.15 -1.31
CA PHE A 383 -25.03 1.60 -2.51
C PHE A 383 -24.88 0.42 -3.48
N ARG A 384 -25.08 0.66 -4.77
CA ARG A 384 -24.84 -0.31 -5.85
C ARG A 384 -23.85 0.28 -6.84
N VAL A 385 -22.83 -0.49 -7.20
CA VAL A 385 -21.82 -0.07 -8.17
C VAL A 385 -22.49 0.28 -9.51
N PRO A 386 -22.16 1.46 -10.08
CA PRO A 386 -22.72 1.87 -11.36
C PRO A 386 -22.19 0.98 -12.49
N PHE A 387 -22.93 0.94 -13.60
CA PHE A 387 -22.58 0.18 -14.82
C PHE A 387 -22.28 -1.30 -14.56
N TYR A 388 -22.90 -1.90 -13.55
CA TYR A 388 -22.78 -3.35 -13.34
C TYR A 388 -23.36 -4.14 -14.53
N PRO A 389 -22.71 -5.18 -15.06
CA PRO A 389 -21.47 -5.81 -14.55
C PRO A 389 -20.17 -5.24 -15.14
N ILE A 390 -20.22 -4.22 -15.99
CA ILE A 390 -19.08 -3.73 -16.79
C ILE A 390 -17.95 -3.20 -15.90
N LEU A 391 -18.26 -2.27 -14.98
CA LEU A 391 -17.24 -1.64 -14.15
C LEU A 391 -16.48 -2.64 -13.28
N PRO A 392 -17.14 -3.56 -12.54
CA PRO A 392 -16.44 -4.63 -11.82
C PRO A 392 -15.65 -5.57 -12.74
N ALA A 393 -16.16 -5.85 -13.96
CA ALA A 393 -15.45 -6.70 -14.92
C ALA A 393 -14.16 -6.03 -15.42
N VAL A 394 -14.20 -4.73 -15.71
CA VAL A 394 -12.99 -3.94 -16.07
C VAL A 394 -11.98 -3.95 -14.93
N PHE A 395 -12.42 -3.75 -13.68
CA PHE A 395 -11.54 -3.82 -12.52
C PHE A 395 -10.90 -5.22 -12.38
N CYS A 396 -11.67 -6.30 -12.50
CA CYS A 396 -11.15 -7.66 -12.46
C CYS A 396 -10.21 -7.97 -13.63
N ALA A 397 -10.53 -7.53 -14.85
CA ALA A 397 -9.66 -7.72 -16.00
C ALA A 397 -8.32 -7.00 -15.84
N THR A 398 -8.36 -5.76 -15.32
CA THR A 398 -7.15 -5.00 -15.02
C THR A 398 -6.31 -5.69 -13.96
N THR A 399 -6.89 -6.10 -12.84
CA THR A 399 -6.15 -6.79 -11.77
C THR A 399 -5.61 -8.15 -12.23
N ALA A 400 -6.33 -8.88 -13.10
CA ALA A 400 -5.83 -10.09 -13.72
C ALA A 400 -4.63 -9.83 -14.65
N TYR A 401 -4.70 -8.77 -15.45
CA TYR A 401 -3.58 -8.33 -16.30
C TYR A 401 -2.35 -7.95 -15.45
N LEU A 402 -2.54 -7.23 -14.35
CA LEU A 402 -1.44 -6.86 -13.45
C LEU A 402 -0.84 -8.06 -12.72
N LEU A 403 -1.67 -9.02 -12.34
CA LEU A 403 -1.20 -10.31 -11.81
C LEU A 403 -0.34 -11.04 -12.83
N TRP A 404 -0.82 -11.14 -14.07
CA TRP A 404 -0.06 -11.74 -15.16
C TRP A 404 1.26 -10.98 -15.42
N SER A 405 1.21 -9.65 -15.49
CA SER A 405 2.40 -8.82 -15.70
C SER A 405 3.41 -8.99 -14.57
N SER A 406 2.94 -9.01 -13.32
CA SER A 406 3.81 -9.24 -12.16
C SER A 406 4.51 -10.60 -12.22
N LEU A 407 3.83 -11.64 -12.72
CA LEU A 407 4.42 -12.98 -12.87
C LEU A 407 5.34 -13.10 -14.09
N ALA A 408 4.99 -12.42 -15.20
CA ALA A 408 5.72 -12.53 -16.47
C ALA A 408 7.02 -11.72 -16.51
N TYR A 409 7.04 -10.58 -15.82
CA TYR A 409 8.13 -9.60 -15.91
C TYR A 409 8.96 -9.46 -14.64
N THR A 410 8.47 -9.95 -13.50
CA THR A 410 9.21 -9.90 -12.24
C THR A 410 10.11 -11.12 -12.08
N GLY A 411 11.28 -10.90 -11.49
CA GLY A 411 12.31 -11.91 -11.36
C GLY A 411 12.09 -12.85 -10.17
N TRP A 412 13.18 -13.21 -9.49
CA TRP A 412 13.19 -14.14 -8.36
C TRP A 412 12.32 -13.67 -7.17
N GLY A 413 12.13 -12.34 -7.01
CA GLY A 413 11.26 -11.79 -5.96
C GLY A 413 9.83 -12.30 -6.06
N ALA A 414 9.25 -12.34 -7.28
CA ALA A 414 7.90 -12.85 -7.50
C ALA A 414 7.77 -14.34 -7.15
N LEU A 415 8.77 -15.14 -7.55
CA LEU A 415 8.80 -16.58 -7.23
C LEU A 415 8.85 -16.82 -5.73
N ALA A 416 9.64 -16.01 -4.99
CA ALA A 416 9.71 -16.09 -3.53
C ALA A 416 8.35 -15.75 -2.89
N GLY A 417 7.69 -14.67 -3.30
CA GLY A 417 6.36 -14.30 -2.80
C GLY A 417 5.30 -15.38 -3.04
N VAL A 418 5.27 -15.92 -4.26
CA VAL A 418 4.35 -17.02 -4.63
C VAL A 418 4.66 -18.31 -3.87
N ALA A 419 5.95 -18.65 -3.67
CA ALA A 419 6.35 -19.82 -2.90
C ALA A 419 5.93 -19.69 -1.42
N VAL A 420 6.06 -18.52 -0.83
CA VAL A 420 5.59 -18.24 0.55
C VAL A 420 4.06 -18.34 0.64
N LEU A 421 3.32 -17.87 -0.36
CA LEU A 421 1.86 -18.08 -0.45
C LEU A 421 1.54 -19.57 -0.55
N GLY A 422 2.25 -20.32 -1.41
CA GLY A 422 2.12 -21.76 -1.57
C GLY A 422 2.38 -22.53 -0.27
N ALA A 423 3.37 -22.12 0.53
CA ALA A 423 3.61 -22.67 1.85
C ALA A 423 2.38 -22.51 2.78
N GLY A 424 1.69 -21.36 2.70
CA GLY A 424 0.42 -21.14 3.43
C GLY A 424 -0.69 -22.08 2.97
N ALA A 425 -0.78 -22.36 1.66
CA ALA A 425 -1.74 -23.32 1.12
C ALA A 425 -1.45 -24.76 1.58
N VAL A 426 -0.17 -25.14 1.64
CA VAL A 426 0.25 -26.44 2.20
C VAL A 426 -0.05 -26.52 3.68
N LEU A 427 0.23 -25.48 4.45
CA LEU A 427 -0.10 -25.41 5.88
C LEU A 427 -1.59 -25.64 6.12
N LEU A 428 -2.47 -25.12 5.27
CA LEU A 428 -3.92 -25.34 5.35
C LEU A 428 -4.34 -26.81 5.32
N LEU A 429 -3.53 -27.70 4.71
CA LEU A 429 -3.82 -29.15 4.69
C LEU A 429 -3.62 -29.78 6.06
N PHE A 430 -2.77 -29.20 6.89
CA PHE A 430 -2.40 -29.70 8.21
C PHE A 430 -3.04 -28.92 9.37
N LEU A 431 -3.49 -27.69 9.11
CA LEU A 431 -4.10 -26.83 10.11
C LEU A 431 -5.61 -27.10 10.19
N LYS A 432 -6.06 -27.57 11.36
CA LYS A 432 -7.48 -27.53 11.71
C LYS A 432 -7.76 -26.22 12.44
N PRO A 433 -8.82 -25.48 12.08
CA PRO A 433 -9.30 -24.39 12.93
C PRO A 433 -9.59 -24.95 14.31
N GLU A 434 -9.10 -24.31 15.37
CA GLU A 434 -9.62 -24.61 16.70
C GLU A 434 -11.09 -24.17 16.70
N GLU A 435 -12.02 -25.08 16.93
CA GLU A 435 -13.41 -24.73 17.22
C GLU A 435 -13.37 -23.74 18.40
N GLU A 436 -14.06 -22.61 18.25
CA GLU A 436 -14.22 -21.68 19.36
C GLU A 436 -14.70 -22.48 20.56
N ARG A 437 -13.82 -22.78 21.49
CA ARG A 437 -14.23 -23.27 22.79
C ARG A 437 -15.07 -22.15 23.38
N SER A 438 -16.37 -22.35 23.31
CA SER A 438 -17.30 -21.50 24.06
C SER A 438 -16.80 -21.41 25.50
N PRO A 439 -16.64 -20.21 26.05
CA PRO A 439 -16.27 -20.02 27.43
C PRO A 439 -17.34 -20.58 28.38
#